data_4b51c3502456bcd5e8176a23f14afb32
#
_entry.id   4b51c3502456bcd5e8176a23f14afb32
#
_cell.length_a   1.000
_cell.length_b   1.000
_cell.length_c   1.000
_cell.angle_alpha   90.00
_cell.angle_beta   90.00
_cell.angle_gamma   90.00
#
_symmetry.space_group_name_H-M   'P 1'
#
loop_
_entity.id
_entity.type
_entity.pdbx_description
1 polymer ?
#
loop_
_entity_poly.entity_id
_entity_poly.type
_entity_poly.pdbx_seq_one_letter_code
_entity_poly.pdbx_strand_id
1 'polypeptide(L)'
;METKRIKLTDLVLNEGQVAGLPTNPRQWTKTELDKLKKSLQETPELLEARGILVYPWEGKYLVLGGNMRLSALKSLKATDAPCIVFPEDTPIDKLKEVVIKDNGSFGEWDYDALGNLWDDLPLADWGVPAWETN
;
A
#
# COMPACT_ATOMS: atom_id res chain seq x y z
N MET A 1 3.37 -9.81 14.04
CA MET A 1 3.05 -9.83 12.60
C MET A 1 3.57 -11.11 11.97
N GLU A 2 2.86 -11.60 10.99
CA GLU A 2 3.19 -12.85 10.32
C GLU A 2 3.63 -12.58 8.89
N THR A 3 4.68 -13.25 8.43
CA THR A 3 5.14 -13.15 7.03
C THR A 3 4.74 -14.43 6.32
N LYS A 4 4.04 -14.31 5.18
CA LYS A 4 3.67 -15.47 4.37
C LYS A 4 3.39 -15.08 2.92
N ARG A 5 3.42 -16.07 2.02
CA ARG A 5 3.02 -15.86 0.63
C ARG A 5 1.51 -16.00 0.53
N ILE A 6 0.88 -15.07 -0.18
CA ILE A 6 -0.57 -15.04 -0.38
C ILE A 6 -0.87 -14.97 -1.86
N LYS A 7 -1.85 -15.74 -2.32
CA LYS A 7 -2.30 -15.70 -3.71
C LYS A 7 -2.87 -14.32 -4.03
N LEU A 8 -2.57 -13.81 -5.23
CA LEU A 8 -3.07 -12.49 -5.63
C LEU A 8 -4.61 -12.42 -5.63
N THR A 9 -5.28 -13.55 -5.86
CA THR A 9 -6.74 -13.61 -5.81
C THR A 9 -7.31 -13.38 -4.41
N ASP A 10 -6.50 -13.52 -3.37
CA ASP A 10 -6.88 -13.27 -1.98
C ASP A 10 -6.49 -11.89 -1.49
N LEU A 11 -5.85 -11.07 -2.34
CA LEU A 11 -5.46 -9.69 -2.03
C LEU A 11 -6.46 -8.73 -2.66
N VAL A 12 -6.94 -7.77 -1.85
CA VAL A 12 -7.88 -6.75 -2.34
C VAL A 12 -7.30 -5.36 -2.10
N LEU A 13 -7.56 -4.45 -3.04
CA LEU A 13 -7.12 -3.07 -2.92
C LEU A 13 -7.93 -2.35 -1.85
N ASN A 14 -7.33 -1.35 -1.20
CA ASN A 14 -8.02 -0.51 -0.25
C ASN A 14 -8.89 0.50 -1.00
N GLU A 15 -10.19 0.23 -1.08
CA GLU A 15 -11.19 1.08 -1.73
C GLU A 15 -12.13 1.74 -0.72
N GLY A 16 -11.74 1.78 0.56
CA GLY A 16 -12.55 2.37 1.62
C GLY A 16 -13.52 1.41 2.28
N GLN A 17 -13.38 0.11 2.07
CA GLN A 17 -14.31 -0.91 2.57
C GLN A 17 -14.15 -1.20 4.06
N VAL A 18 -13.02 -0.83 4.67
CA VAL A 18 -12.83 -1.01 6.12
C VAL A 18 -13.30 0.24 6.84
N ALA A 19 -14.21 0.09 7.78
CA ALA A 19 -14.75 1.21 8.55
C ALA A 19 -13.64 1.99 9.26
N GLY A 20 -13.61 3.30 9.05
CA GLY A 20 -12.62 4.18 9.67
C GLY A 20 -11.27 4.25 8.95
N LEU A 21 -11.05 3.43 7.93
CA LEU A 21 -9.86 3.48 7.11
C LEU A 21 -10.22 4.06 5.73
N PRO A 22 -9.77 5.29 5.40
CA PRO A 22 -10.05 5.86 4.08
C PRO A 22 -9.40 5.08 2.94
N THR A 23 -9.86 5.33 1.71
CA THR A 23 -9.21 4.76 0.53
C THR A 23 -7.74 5.12 0.51
N ASN A 24 -6.92 4.30 -0.16
CA ASN A 24 -5.50 4.59 -0.31
C ASN A 24 -5.31 5.96 -1.00
N PRO A 25 -4.64 6.93 -0.36
CA PRO A 25 -4.45 8.27 -0.96
C PRO A 25 -3.39 8.31 -2.04
N ARG A 26 -2.68 7.21 -2.27
CA ARG A 26 -1.62 7.11 -3.25
C ARG A 26 -2.19 6.97 -4.66
N GLN A 27 -1.64 7.76 -5.58
CA GLN A 27 -1.96 7.67 -7.01
C GLN A 27 -0.69 7.39 -7.80
N TRP A 28 -0.84 6.83 -9.00
CA TRP A 28 0.28 6.61 -9.90
C TRP A 28 -0.18 6.73 -11.35
N THR A 29 0.75 7.10 -12.23
CA THR A 29 0.51 7.16 -13.67
C THR A 29 0.83 5.81 -14.30
N LYS A 30 0.38 5.62 -15.55
CA LYS A 30 0.73 4.44 -16.32
C LYS A 30 2.27 4.32 -16.49
N THR A 31 2.94 5.43 -16.71
CA THR A 31 4.40 5.45 -16.85
C THR A 31 5.09 4.96 -15.60
N GLU A 32 4.65 5.39 -14.43
CA GLU A 32 5.20 4.94 -13.15
C GLU A 32 4.94 3.45 -12.93
N LEU A 33 3.73 2.98 -13.25
CA LEU A 33 3.40 1.56 -13.15
C LEU A 33 4.27 0.72 -14.08
N ASP A 34 4.47 1.17 -15.32
CA ASP A 34 5.32 0.47 -16.29
C ASP A 34 6.78 0.39 -15.81
N LYS A 35 7.28 1.45 -15.20
CA LYS A 35 8.63 1.45 -14.60
C LYS A 35 8.74 0.44 -13.46
N LEU A 36 7.74 0.36 -12.60
CA LEU A 36 7.72 -0.62 -11.52
C LEU A 36 7.65 -2.05 -12.06
N LYS A 37 6.81 -2.30 -13.07
CA LYS A 37 6.72 -3.61 -13.72
C LYS A 37 8.07 -4.04 -14.27
N LYS A 38 8.75 -3.13 -14.96
CA LYS A 38 10.09 -3.40 -15.51
C LYS A 38 11.08 -3.73 -14.40
N SER A 39 11.08 -2.95 -13.32
CA SER A 39 11.96 -3.18 -12.18
C SER A 39 11.72 -4.57 -11.56
N LEU A 40 10.48 -4.98 -11.39
CA LEU A 40 10.14 -6.29 -10.83
C LEU A 40 10.53 -7.43 -11.76
N GLN A 41 10.46 -7.23 -13.09
CA GLN A 41 10.89 -8.23 -14.06
C GLN A 41 12.41 -8.39 -14.09
N GLU A 42 13.14 -7.27 -14.02
CA GLU A 42 14.60 -7.26 -14.10
C GLU A 42 15.26 -7.64 -12.76
N THR A 43 14.61 -7.29 -11.65
CA THR A 43 15.16 -7.49 -10.31
C THR A 43 14.07 -8.03 -9.38
N PRO A 44 13.65 -9.30 -9.53
CA PRO A 44 12.57 -9.87 -8.72
C PRO A 44 12.87 -9.87 -7.22
N GLU A 45 14.15 -9.78 -6.83
CA GLU A 45 14.56 -9.70 -5.44
C GLU A 45 13.97 -8.49 -4.72
N LEU A 46 13.61 -7.43 -5.45
CA LEU A 46 12.98 -6.23 -4.86
C LEU A 46 11.65 -6.56 -4.20
N LEU A 47 10.88 -7.47 -4.79
CA LEU A 47 9.62 -7.90 -4.19
C LEU A 47 9.86 -8.72 -2.93
N GLU A 48 10.83 -9.65 -2.96
CA GLU A 48 11.16 -10.48 -1.80
C GLU A 48 11.75 -9.64 -0.65
N ALA A 49 12.45 -8.56 -0.97
CA ALA A 49 13.03 -7.68 0.04
C ALA A 49 11.97 -6.82 0.75
N ARG A 50 10.85 -6.52 0.08
CA ARG A 50 9.78 -5.67 0.63
C ARG A 50 8.42 -6.31 0.36
N GLY A 51 7.93 -7.07 1.33
CA GLY A 51 6.61 -7.69 1.24
C GLY A 51 5.47 -6.68 1.18
N ILE A 52 4.33 -7.12 0.67
CA ILE A 52 3.11 -6.32 0.64
C ILE A 52 2.50 -6.35 2.04
N LEU A 53 2.16 -5.18 2.58
CA LEU A 53 1.55 -5.07 3.91
C LEU A 53 0.05 -5.26 3.79
N VAL A 54 -0.50 -6.20 4.56
CA VAL A 54 -1.90 -6.57 4.45
C VAL A 54 -2.59 -6.68 5.81
N TYR A 55 -3.91 -6.55 5.80
CA TYR A 55 -4.76 -6.66 6.98
C TYR A 55 -5.93 -7.62 6.68
N PRO A 56 -6.23 -8.59 7.55
CA PRO A 56 -7.32 -9.54 7.32
C PRO A 56 -8.68 -8.82 7.19
N TRP A 57 -9.42 -9.15 6.13
CA TRP A 57 -10.74 -8.57 5.87
C TRP A 57 -11.63 -9.57 5.12
N GLU A 58 -12.70 -10.00 5.77
CA GLU A 58 -13.73 -10.87 5.19
C GLU A 58 -13.17 -12.09 4.42
N GLY A 59 -12.28 -12.84 5.07
CA GLY A 59 -11.68 -14.04 4.47
C GLY A 59 -10.61 -13.78 3.42
N LYS A 60 -10.32 -12.52 3.18
CA LYS A 60 -9.24 -12.08 2.27
C LYS A 60 -8.28 -11.16 3.01
N TYR A 61 -7.41 -10.49 2.28
CA TYR A 61 -6.41 -9.59 2.84
C TYR A 61 -6.44 -8.25 2.13
N LEU A 62 -6.73 -7.19 2.88
CA LEU A 62 -6.74 -5.82 2.36
C LEU A 62 -5.31 -5.31 2.30
N VAL A 63 -4.90 -4.75 1.16
CA VAL A 63 -3.55 -4.20 1.00
C VAL A 63 -3.46 -2.82 1.64
N LEU A 64 -2.59 -2.70 2.64
CA LEU A 64 -2.29 -1.44 3.33
C LEU A 64 -1.16 -0.71 2.63
N GLY A 65 -0.12 -1.42 2.26
CA GLY A 65 1.03 -0.90 1.53
C GLY A 65 1.43 -1.84 0.42
N GLY A 66 1.75 -1.29 -0.76
CA GLY A 66 2.09 -2.09 -1.93
C GLY A 66 0.96 -2.21 -2.94
N ASN A 67 -0.03 -1.30 -2.92
CA ASN A 67 -1.13 -1.32 -3.90
C ASN A 67 -0.60 -1.22 -5.33
N MET A 68 0.38 -0.37 -5.58
CA MET A 68 0.99 -0.24 -6.90
C MET A 68 1.71 -1.53 -7.30
N ARG A 69 2.41 -2.18 -6.36
CA ARG A 69 3.04 -3.48 -6.60
C ARG A 69 2.02 -4.56 -6.91
N LEU A 70 0.91 -4.59 -6.17
CA LEU A 70 -0.16 -5.54 -6.47
C LEU A 70 -0.69 -5.34 -7.88
N SER A 71 -0.91 -4.09 -8.30
CA SER A 71 -1.35 -3.78 -9.66
C SER A 71 -0.34 -4.23 -10.71
N ALA A 72 0.95 -4.00 -10.44
CA ALA A 72 2.03 -4.45 -11.33
C ALA A 72 2.07 -5.98 -11.42
N LEU A 73 1.98 -6.68 -10.29
CA LEU A 73 2.01 -8.15 -10.26
C LEU A 73 0.82 -8.76 -10.98
N LYS A 74 -0.37 -8.19 -10.83
CA LYS A 74 -1.56 -8.64 -11.58
C LYS A 74 -1.35 -8.48 -13.07
N SER A 75 -0.78 -7.37 -13.51
CA SER A 75 -0.46 -7.10 -14.91
C SER A 75 0.58 -8.06 -15.46
N LEU A 76 1.53 -8.49 -14.62
CA LEU A 76 2.56 -9.47 -14.99
C LEU A 76 2.09 -10.91 -14.85
N LYS A 77 0.83 -11.12 -14.44
CA LYS A 77 0.22 -12.46 -14.25
C LYS A 77 0.92 -13.31 -13.21
N ALA A 78 1.44 -12.69 -12.17
CA ALA A 78 2.01 -13.40 -11.02
C ALA A 78 0.90 -14.15 -10.28
N THR A 79 1.24 -15.25 -9.61
CA THR A 79 0.26 -16.07 -8.88
C THR A 79 0.15 -15.70 -7.42
N ASP A 80 1.26 -15.32 -6.79
CA ASP A 80 1.30 -14.97 -5.38
C ASP A 80 2.36 -13.91 -5.12
N ALA A 81 2.41 -13.42 -3.87
CA ALA A 81 3.39 -12.44 -3.44
C ALA A 81 3.72 -12.64 -1.97
N PRO A 82 4.95 -12.28 -1.54
CA PRO A 82 5.28 -12.25 -0.12
C PRO A 82 4.53 -11.11 0.56
N CYS A 83 3.89 -11.41 1.69
CA CYS A 83 3.08 -10.46 2.42
C CYS A 83 3.45 -10.45 3.90
N ILE A 84 3.28 -9.30 4.52
CA ILE A 84 3.38 -9.13 5.97
C ILE A 84 1.97 -8.88 6.48
N VAL A 85 1.45 -9.79 7.31
CA VAL A 85 0.07 -9.76 7.78
C VAL A 85 0.00 -9.07 9.14
N PHE A 86 -0.74 -7.98 9.20
CA PHE A 86 -0.99 -7.28 10.46
C PHE A 86 -2.05 -8.01 11.26
N PRO A 87 -2.00 -7.98 12.59
CA PRO A 87 -3.02 -8.61 13.42
C PRO A 87 -4.41 -8.04 13.15
N GLU A 88 -5.44 -8.88 13.23
CA GLU A 88 -6.83 -8.48 13.00
C GLU A 88 -7.30 -7.40 13.99
N ASP A 89 -6.74 -7.38 15.19
CA ASP A 89 -7.06 -6.40 16.24
C ASP A 89 -6.25 -5.10 16.15
N THR A 90 -5.51 -4.89 15.06
CA THR A 90 -4.73 -3.66 14.88
C THR A 90 -5.66 -2.44 14.88
N PRO A 91 -5.39 -1.42 15.73
CA PRO A 91 -6.24 -0.21 15.77
C PRO A 91 -6.25 0.54 14.43
N ILE A 92 -7.37 1.19 14.13
CA ILE A 92 -7.54 1.95 12.88
C ILE A 92 -6.46 3.05 12.73
N ASP A 93 -6.12 3.75 13.80
CA ASP A 93 -5.10 4.79 13.74
C ASP A 93 -3.73 4.22 13.35
N LYS A 94 -3.43 2.99 13.76
CA LYS A 94 -2.20 2.32 13.37
C LYS A 94 -2.23 1.91 11.90
N LEU A 95 -3.37 1.44 11.41
CA LEU A 95 -3.54 1.12 9.99
C LEU A 95 -3.37 2.38 9.12
N LYS A 96 -3.93 3.51 9.54
CA LYS A 96 -3.76 4.79 8.84
C LYS A 96 -2.28 5.21 8.80
N GLU A 97 -1.58 5.09 9.92
CA GLU A 97 -0.15 5.38 10.00
C GLU A 97 0.64 4.52 9.02
N VAL A 98 0.36 3.21 8.98
CA VAL A 98 1.05 2.28 8.09
C VAL A 98 0.83 2.64 6.62
N VAL A 99 -0.42 2.95 6.24
CA VAL A 99 -0.74 3.33 4.87
C VAL A 99 0.06 4.57 4.43
N ILE A 100 0.13 5.58 5.28
CA ILE A 100 0.85 6.82 4.95
C ILE A 100 2.36 6.58 4.87
N LYS A 101 2.93 5.93 5.87
CA LYS A 101 4.38 5.72 5.92
C LYS A 101 4.90 4.83 4.80
N ASP A 102 4.17 3.76 4.47
CA ASP A 102 4.61 2.82 3.45
C ASP A 102 4.49 3.39 2.04
N ASN A 103 3.53 4.25 1.77
CA ASN A 103 3.27 4.79 0.44
C ASN A 103 4.08 6.05 0.11
N GLY A 104 5.14 6.35 0.84
CA GLY A 104 5.92 7.59 0.67
C GLY A 104 6.86 7.66 -0.52
N SER A 105 7.12 6.58 -1.27
CA SER A 105 8.25 6.50 -2.20
C SER A 105 7.91 6.55 -3.69
N PHE A 106 6.72 6.13 -4.11
CA PHE A 106 6.35 6.03 -5.53
C PHE A 106 4.94 6.55 -5.77
N GLY A 107 4.69 7.08 -7.00
CA GLY A 107 3.41 7.61 -7.39
C GLY A 107 3.20 9.03 -6.89
N GLU A 108 2.03 9.57 -7.15
CA GLU A 108 1.63 10.89 -6.69
C GLU A 108 0.64 10.77 -5.54
N TRP A 109 0.69 11.73 -4.63
CA TRP A 109 -0.27 11.80 -3.54
C TRP A 109 -1.54 12.49 -4.00
N ASP A 110 -2.69 12.00 -3.54
CA ASP A 110 -3.95 12.70 -3.65
C ASP A 110 -4.02 13.68 -2.47
N TYR A 111 -3.62 14.92 -2.70
CA TYR A 111 -3.53 15.93 -1.65
C TYR A 111 -4.90 16.31 -1.08
N ASP A 112 -5.96 16.25 -1.89
CA ASP A 112 -7.31 16.51 -1.39
C ASP A 112 -7.73 15.42 -0.40
N ALA A 113 -7.51 14.17 -0.73
CA ALA A 113 -7.78 13.06 0.17
C ALA A 113 -6.95 13.14 1.44
N LEU A 114 -5.65 13.51 1.34
CA LEU A 114 -4.79 13.69 2.51
C LEU A 114 -5.32 14.80 3.40
N GLY A 115 -5.68 15.96 2.82
CA GLY A 115 -6.19 17.10 3.58
C GLY A 115 -7.54 16.84 4.23
N ASN A 116 -8.41 16.07 3.61
CA ASN A 116 -9.77 15.85 4.08
C ASN A 116 -9.93 14.63 5.00
N LEU A 117 -9.13 13.58 4.77
CA LEU A 117 -9.31 12.29 5.46
C LEU A 117 -8.12 11.90 6.33
N TRP A 118 -6.93 12.49 6.11
CA TRP A 118 -5.68 12.11 6.76
C TRP A 118 -4.99 13.26 7.48
N ASP A 119 -5.61 14.44 7.56
CA ASP A 119 -4.99 15.67 8.08
C ASP A 119 -4.71 15.65 9.59
N ASP A 120 -5.30 14.71 10.32
CA ASP A 120 -5.06 14.53 11.76
C ASP A 120 -3.72 13.83 12.06
N LEU A 121 -2.93 13.54 11.04
CA LEU A 121 -1.70 12.77 11.15
C LEU A 121 -0.47 13.63 10.84
N PRO A 122 0.72 13.30 11.41
CA PRO A 122 1.95 14.03 11.13
C PRO A 122 2.53 13.67 9.76
N LEU A 123 1.86 14.11 8.70
CA LEU A 123 2.16 13.69 7.33
C LEU A 123 3.58 14.08 6.89
N ALA A 124 4.07 15.27 7.25
CA ALA A 124 5.43 15.70 6.90
C ALA A 124 6.48 14.77 7.51
N ASP A 125 6.30 14.41 8.79
CA ASP A 125 7.22 13.50 9.49
C ASP A 125 7.20 12.10 8.88
N TRP A 126 6.10 11.73 8.23
CA TRP A 126 5.93 10.41 7.61
C TRP A 126 6.32 10.40 6.13
N GLY A 127 6.86 11.51 5.61
CA GLY A 127 7.44 11.57 4.27
C GLY A 127 6.52 12.07 3.16
N VAL A 128 5.47 12.83 3.49
CA VAL A 128 4.62 13.50 2.49
C VAL A 128 5.15 14.92 2.27
N PRO A 129 5.80 15.21 1.13
CA PRO A 129 6.54 16.48 0.94
C PRO A 129 5.68 17.73 1.04
N ALA A 130 4.41 17.67 0.62
CA ALA A 130 3.53 18.84 0.63
C ALA A 130 3.21 19.34 2.05
N TRP A 131 3.47 18.53 3.08
CA TRP A 131 3.26 18.88 4.47
C TRP A 131 4.53 19.28 5.21
N GLU A 132 5.67 19.34 4.52
CA GLU A 132 6.92 19.76 5.12
C GLU A 132 6.88 21.27 5.38
N THR A 133 7.32 21.66 6.57
CA THR A 133 7.47 23.07 6.93
C THR A 133 8.93 23.50 6.74
N ASN A 134 9.11 24.58 6.05
CA ASN A 134 10.44 25.16 5.83
C ASN A 134 10.80 26.15 6.93
#